data_1a6f0337815faa24d9a6dad8fb84d2d2
#
_entry.id   1a6f0337815faa24d9a6dad8fb84d2d2
#
_cell.length_a   1.000
_cell.length_b   1.000
_cell.length_c   1.000
_cell.angle_alpha   90.00
_cell.angle_beta   90.00
_cell.angle_gamma   90.00
#
_symmetry.space_group_name_H-M   'P 1'
#
loop_
_entity.id
_entity.type
_entity.pdbx_description
1 polymer ?
#
loop_
_entity_poly.entity_id
_entity_poly.type
_entity_poly.pdbx_seq_one_letter_code
_entity_poly.pdbx_strand_id
1 'polypeptide(L)'
;MNPVDGKEGPPDVCIIELGGTIGDIESMPFIEALGQFSYRVGPGNFCLVHVSLVPVLNVVGEQKTKPTQHSVRGLRGLGLVPNILACRSTEPLEENVKAKLSQFCHVPISNIINLHDVSNIWHIPLLLRDQRAHEAILKVLDLQFVGKVPRQPKLVEWTERASKFDKLKATVKIAMVGKYTGLSDSYLSVLKALLHASVAMGRKLVVEWVPSCDLEACAAKETPEAHKKAWKLLKGADGILVPGGFGDRGVQGKILAAKYARENNVPYLGICLGMQIAVIDFARSVMKLPGANSTEFDPDTTSPCVIFMPEGSKTHMGATMRLGSRRTYFNVTTCKSAKLYGNARFVDERHRHRYEVNPEMVPEFEKAGLSFVGKDESGTRMEIIELPNHKFFVGAQFHPEFKSRPGKPSPLFVGLIAASSGQLETLLQPSPIIVNPKPVPKPINGTVGPKKTMYPNGHAKKPLDSLVYFANGNVIHT
;
A
#
# COMPACT_ATOMS: atom_id res chain seq x y z
N MET A 1 0.82 -3.32 19.40
CA MET A 1 1.54 -3.30 18.11
C MET A 1 2.31 -4.60 17.98
N ASN A 2 2.33 -5.19 16.80
CA ASN A 2 3.15 -6.38 16.56
C ASN A 2 4.46 -5.96 15.89
N PRO A 3 5.62 -6.51 16.32
CA PRO A 3 6.90 -6.24 15.66
C PRO A 3 6.87 -6.66 14.19
N VAL A 4 7.48 -5.86 13.32
CA VAL A 4 7.56 -6.17 11.87
C VAL A 4 8.62 -7.23 11.54
N ASP A 5 9.52 -7.52 12.46
CA ASP A 5 10.55 -8.56 12.36
C ASP A 5 10.04 -9.97 12.74
N GLY A 6 8.76 -10.09 13.10
CA GLY A 6 8.12 -11.37 13.46
C GLY A 6 8.49 -11.92 14.83
N LYS A 7 9.19 -11.15 15.68
CA LYS A 7 9.50 -11.55 17.06
C LYS A 7 8.26 -11.40 17.94
N GLU A 8 8.22 -12.20 19.01
CA GLU A 8 7.20 -12.06 20.05
C GLU A 8 7.54 -10.92 21.01
N GLY A 9 6.51 -10.26 21.54
CA GLY A 9 6.64 -9.19 22.52
C GLY A 9 6.42 -7.79 21.93
N PRO A 10 6.55 -6.73 22.75
CA PRO A 10 6.40 -5.35 22.28
C PRO A 10 7.60 -4.94 21.45
N PRO A 11 7.41 -4.06 20.42
CA PRO A 11 8.52 -3.54 19.64
C PRO A 11 9.41 -2.60 20.48
N ASP A 12 10.71 -2.63 20.23
CA ASP A 12 11.68 -1.71 20.86
C ASP A 12 11.53 -0.27 20.35
N VAL A 13 11.12 -0.10 19.11
CA VAL A 13 10.95 1.21 18.44
C VAL A 13 9.63 1.23 17.69
N CYS A 14 8.87 2.29 17.89
CA CYS A 14 7.67 2.60 17.10
C CYS A 14 7.94 3.80 16.19
N ILE A 15 7.69 3.65 14.88
CA ILE A 15 7.82 4.74 13.91
C ILE A 15 6.43 5.28 13.62
N ILE A 16 6.24 6.58 13.89
CA ILE A 16 5.00 7.33 13.59
C ILE A 16 5.32 8.29 12.45
N GLU A 17 4.56 8.22 11.37
CA GLU A 17 4.61 9.18 10.28
C GLU A 17 3.44 10.17 10.43
N LEU A 18 3.78 11.47 10.49
CA LEU A 18 2.81 12.54 10.43
C LEU A 18 2.99 13.27 9.10
N GLY A 19 1.94 13.29 8.29
CA GLY A 19 1.88 14.03 7.03
C GLY A 19 1.45 15.47 7.21
N GLY A 20 1.51 16.24 6.13
CA GLY A 20 1.16 17.65 6.08
C GLY A 20 2.35 18.59 6.28
N THR A 21 2.09 19.88 6.07
CA THR A 21 3.06 20.95 6.25
C THR A 21 2.88 21.58 7.63
N ILE A 22 3.96 22.03 8.24
CA ILE A 22 3.87 22.75 9.51
C ILE A 22 3.05 24.04 9.33
N GLY A 23 1.95 24.13 10.07
CA GLY A 23 0.98 25.23 9.96
C GLY A 23 -0.35 24.85 9.31
N ASP A 24 -0.44 23.66 8.71
CA ASP A 24 -1.72 23.16 8.19
C ASP A 24 -2.71 22.89 9.33
N ILE A 25 -3.93 23.41 9.22
CA ILE A 25 -4.96 23.36 10.27
C ILE A 25 -5.26 21.90 10.67
N GLU A 26 -5.37 21.01 9.72
CA GLU A 26 -5.66 19.59 9.94
C GLU A 26 -4.55 18.84 10.68
N SER A 27 -3.31 19.33 10.64
CA SER A 27 -2.15 18.72 11.31
C SER A 27 -1.98 19.20 12.76
N MET A 28 -2.55 20.35 13.13
CA MET A 28 -2.32 20.99 14.43
C MET A 28 -2.67 20.08 15.64
N PRO A 29 -3.81 19.38 15.70
CA PRO A 29 -4.12 18.52 16.85
C PRO A 29 -3.10 17.38 17.03
N PHE A 30 -2.57 16.84 15.93
CA PHE A 30 -1.56 15.78 15.97
C PHE A 30 -0.20 16.30 16.41
N ILE A 31 0.19 17.49 15.97
CA ILE A 31 1.44 18.13 16.38
C ILE A 31 1.42 18.45 17.87
N GLU A 32 0.29 19.00 18.36
CA GLU A 32 0.07 19.24 19.80
C GLU A 32 0.16 17.93 20.60
N ALA A 33 -0.50 16.88 20.14
CA ALA A 33 -0.44 15.56 20.77
C ALA A 33 1.00 15.00 20.80
N LEU A 34 1.78 15.18 19.74
CA LEU A 34 3.19 14.79 19.71
C LEU A 34 4.06 15.61 20.67
N GLY A 35 3.78 16.92 20.81
CA GLY A 35 4.46 17.79 21.78
C GLY A 35 4.22 17.30 23.21
N GLN A 36 2.97 17.07 23.59
CA GLN A 36 2.60 16.51 24.89
C GLN A 36 3.19 15.10 25.11
N PHE A 37 3.17 14.26 24.08
CA PHE A 37 3.75 12.92 24.15
C PHE A 37 5.26 12.98 24.38
N SER A 38 5.99 13.81 23.62
CA SER A 38 7.43 14.02 23.76
C SER A 38 7.80 14.43 25.19
N TYR A 39 7.06 15.40 25.74
CA TYR A 39 7.23 15.85 27.13
C TYR A 39 6.98 14.71 28.13
N ARG A 40 5.90 13.94 27.93
CA ARG A 40 5.48 12.87 28.84
C ARG A 40 6.48 11.70 28.89
N VAL A 41 7.03 11.31 27.74
CA VAL A 41 7.98 10.17 27.69
C VAL A 41 9.41 10.58 28.04
N GLY A 42 9.73 11.86 27.91
CA GLY A 42 11.01 12.43 28.30
C GLY A 42 12.17 12.11 27.34
N PRO A 43 13.36 12.67 27.64
CA PRO A 43 14.57 12.44 26.85
C PRO A 43 14.91 10.96 26.73
N GLY A 44 15.50 10.57 25.59
CA GLY A 44 15.87 9.17 25.33
C GLY A 44 14.73 8.28 24.84
N ASN A 45 13.48 8.74 24.91
CA ASN A 45 12.30 7.96 24.48
C ASN A 45 11.57 8.53 23.28
N PHE A 46 12.05 9.65 22.75
CA PHE A 46 11.44 10.33 21.60
C PHE A 46 12.54 10.86 20.66
N CYS A 47 12.41 10.57 19.37
CA CYS A 47 13.32 11.08 18.34
C CYS A 47 12.48 11.71 17.22
N LEU A 48 12.61 13.02 17.03
CA LEU A 48 11.93 13.76 15.97
C LEU A 48 12.83 13.89 14.75
N VAL A 49 12.44 13.23 13.66
CA VAL A 49 13.03 13.37 12.33
C VAL A 49 12.16 14.33 11.52
N HIS A 50 12.64 15.53 11.25
CA HIS A 50 11.91 16.51 10.44
C HIS A 50 12.35 16.41 8.98
N VAL A 51 11.41 16.05 8.11
CA VAL A 51 11.64 16.01 6.66
C VAL A 51 11.38 17.40 6.08
N SER A 52 12.34 17.95 5.36
CA SER A 52 12.26 19.29 4.79
C SER A 52 12.81 19.33 3.37
N LEU A 53 12.40 20.34 2.59
CA LEU A 53 12.91 20.59 1.25
C LEU A 53 13.97 21.68 1.26
N VAL A 54 15.11 21.40 0.62
CA VAL A 54 16.15 22.37 0.28
C VAL A 54 16.13 22.54 -1.24
N PRO A 55 15.37 23.51 -1.76
CA PRO A 55 15.26 23.70 -3.21
C PRO A 55 16.57 24.21 -3.80
N VAL A 56 16.86 23.76 -5.02
CA VAL A 56 17.97 24.25 -5.85
C VAL A 56 17.41 25.21 -6.89
N LEU A 57 17.97 26.40 -7.00
CA LEU A 57 17.60 27.36 -8.03
C LEU A 57 18.27 26.98 -9.34
N ASN A 58 17.51 26.49 -10.32
CA ASN A 58 18.01 25.97 -11.60
C ASN A 58 18.94 26.92 -12.37
N VAL A 59 18.75 28.26 -12.21
CA VAL A 59 19.53 29.26 -12.96
C VAL A 59 20.96 29.39 -12.43
N VAL A 60 21.15 29.22 -11.12
CA VAL A 60 22.45 29.50 -10.45
C VAL A 60 22.99 28.31 -9.65
N GLY A 61 22.25 27.21 -9.59
CA GLY A 61 22.63 26.03 -8.81
C GLY A 61 22.61 26.21 -7.29
N GLU A 62 22.12 27.37 -6.79
CA GLU A 62 22.18 27.71 -5.36
C GLU A 62 21.14 26.94 -4.55
N GLN A 63 21.57 26.26 -3.49
CA GLN A 63 20.73 25.55 -2.53
C GLN A 63 20.15 26.53 -1.49
N LYS A 64 18.82 26.59 -1.41
CA LYS A 64 18.11 27.54 -0.53
C LYS A 64 17.70 26.93 0.80
N THR A 65 18.30 27.40 1.89
CA THR A 65 18.04 26.88 3.25
C THR A 65 16.84 27.54 3.95
N LYS A 66 16.32 28.65 3.45
CA LYS A 66 15.23 29.42 4.09
C LYS A 66 13.96 28.60 4.31
N PRO A 67 13.46 27.79 3.37
CA PRO A 67 12.27 26.97 3.61
C PRO A 67 12.42 26.05 4.82
N THR A 68 13.54 25.36 4.93
CA THR A 68 13.86 24.49 6.09
C THR A 68 13.95 25.29 7.39
N GLN A 69 14.63 26.46 7.38
CA GLN A 69 14.72 27.31 8.57
C GLN A 69 13.34 27.78 9.05
N HIS A 70 12.44 28.16 8.14
CA HIS A 70 11.07 28.58 8.48
C HIS A 70 10.25 27.41 9.01
N SER A 71 10.31 26.25 8.39
CA SER A 71 9.61 25.05 8.85
C SER A 71 10.05 24.64 10.26
N VAL A 72 11.36 24.62 10.54
CA VAL A 72 11.89 24.32 11.88
C VAL A 72 11.51 25.39 12.91
N ARG A 73 11.48 26.67 12.51
CA ARG A 73 11.01 27.75 13.40
C ARG A 73 9.55 27.57 13.77
N GLY A 74 8.69 27.25 12.79
CA GLY A 74 7.28 26.94 13.04
C GLY A 74 7.12 25.77 14.01
N LEU A 75 7.87 24.68 13.78
CA LEU A 75 7.83 23.50 14.63
C LEU A 75 8.23 23.80 16.08
N ARG A 76 9.28 24.63 16.27
CA ARG A 76 9.69 25.08 17.61
C ARG A 76 8.64 25.95 18.29
N GLY A 77 7.94 26.79 17.54
CA GLY A 77 6.81 27.57 18.06
C GLY A 77 5.69 26.69 18.61
N LEU A 78 5.62 25.44 18.18
CA LEU A 78 4.69 24.42 18.64
C LEU A 78 5.30 23.46 19.69
N GLY A 79 6.45 23.83 20.28
CA GLY A 79 7.09 23.08 21.36
C GLY A 79 7.90 21.85 20.95
N LEU A 80 8.09 21.62 19.65
CA LEU A 80 8.85 20.47 19.12
C LEU A 80 10.19 20.93 18.52
N VAL A 81 11.28 20.25 18.90
CA VAL A 81 12.62 20.50 18.36
C VAL A 81 13.10 19.27 17.62
N PRO A 82 13.49 19.38 16.33
CA PRO A 82 13.96 18.22 15.60
C PRO A 82 15.34 17.77 16.11
N ASN A 83 15.49 16.46 16.29
CA ASN A 83 16.76 15.83 16.60
C ASN A 83 17.58 15.57 15.33
N ILE A 84 16.88 15.35 14.21
CA ILE A 84 17.47 15.03 12.91
C ILE A 84 16.72 15.83 11.84
N LEU A 85 17.45 16.37 10.88
CA LEU A 85 16.90 16.97 9.66
C LEU A 85 17.14 16.01 8.49
N ALA A 86 16.07 15.53 7.87
CA ALA A 86 16.11 14.78 6.61
C ALA A 86 15.80 15.74 5.46
N CYS A 87 16.85 16.26 4.82
CA CYS A 87 16.77 17.32 3.82
C CYS A 87 16.65 16.73 2.42
N ARG A 88 15.48 16.86 1.81
CA ARG A 88 15.26 16.52 0.40
C ARG A 88 15.82 17.63 -0.50
N SER A 89 16.52 17.25 -1.55
CA SER A 89 17.07 18.17 -2.55
C SER A 89 17.19 17.44 -3.89
N THR A 90 17.27 18.15 -5.00
CA THR A 90 17.58 17.56 -6.31
C THR A 90 19.02 17.06 -6.38
N GLU A 91 19.93 17.71 -5.66
CA GLU A 91 21.36 17.41 -5.64
C GLU A 91 21.86 17.18 -4.22
N PRO A 92 23.04 16.54 -4.03
CA PRO A 92 23.69 16.43 -2.73
C PRO A 92 23.90 17.81 -2.08
N LEU A 93 23.65 17.90 -0.77
CA LEU A 93 23.85 19.14 -0.02
C LEU A 93 25.34 19.46 0.10
N GLU A 94 25.68 20.70 -0.19
CA GLU A 94 27.02 21.23 0.07
C GLU A 94 27.31 21.37 1.57
N GLU A 95 28.57 21.23 1.97
CA GLU A 95 28.96 21.28 3.38
C GLU A 95 28.67 22.67 4.03
N ASN A 96 28.83 23.79 3.28
CA ASN A 96 28.46 25.12 3.71
C ASN A 96 26.94 25.22 3.97
N VAL A 97 26.12 24.56 3.17
CA VAL A 97 24.63 24.48 3.33
C VAL A 97 24.28 23.70 4.57
N LYS A 98 24.93 22.59 4.83
CA LYS A 98 24.74 21.79 6.07
C LYS A 98 25.16 22.63 7.29
N ALA A 99 26.30 23.30 7.25
CA ALA A 99 26.75 24.15 8.33
C ALA A 99 25.75 25.28 8.63
N LYS A 100 25.22 25.93 7.59
CA LYS A 100 24.17 26.95 7.71
C LYS A 100 22.88 26.40 8.30
N LEU A 101 22.41 25.19 7.86
CA LEU A 101 21.26 24.55 8.43
C LEU A 101 21.49 24.18 9.91
N SER A 102 22.65 23.65 10.25
CA SER A 102 23.03 23.34 11.64
C SER A 102 22.92 24.58 12.53
N GLN A 103 23.50 25.69 12.11
CA GLN A 103 23.48 26.96 12.86
C GLN A 103 22.05 27.47 13.09
N PHE A 104 21.21 27.54 12.06
CA PHE A 104 19.88 28.15 12.13
C PHE A 104 18.81 27.21 12.66
N CYS A 105 18.97 25.91 12.47
CA CYS A 105 18.03 24.91 12.94
C CYS A 105 18.41 24.30 14.30
N HIS A 106 19.61 24.59 14.82
CA HIS A 106 20.18 24.06 16.06
C HIS A 106 20.18 22.51 16.10
N VAL A 107 20.52 21.91 14.98
CA VAL A 107 20.70 20.47 14.83
C VAL A 107 22.18 20.22 14.51
N PRO A 108 22.85 19.25 15.17
CA PRO A 108 24.24 18.93 14.86
C PRO A 108 24.43 18.59 13.37
N ILE A 109 25.56 18.99 12.78
CA ILE A 109 25.85 18.71 11.35
C ILE A 109 25.75 17.22 11.05
N SER A 110 26.20 16.36 11.96
CA SER A 110 26.10 14.89 11.86
C SER A 110 24.67 14.37 11.76
N ASN A 111 23.68 15.15 12.17
CA ASN A 111 22.27 14.81 12.17
C ASN A 111 21.51 15.47 11.02
N ILE A 112 22.21 16.12 10.11
CA ILE A 112 21.63 16.66 8.87
C ILE A 112 21.87 15.65 7.76
N ILE A 113 20.80 14.91 7.43
CA ILE A 113 20.83 13.83 6.46
C ILE A 113 20.38 14.37 5.11
N ASN A 114 21.21 14.19 4.11
CA ASN A 114 20.93 14.56 2.75
C ASN A 114 20.16 13.45 2.03
N LEU A 115 18.98 13.76 1.49
CA LEU A 115 18.15 12.87 0.69
C LEU A 115 17.95 13.49 -0.70
N HIS A 116 19.01 13.42 -1.52
CA HIS A 116 18.96 13.90 -2.90
C HIS A 116 18.20 12.93 -3.81
N ASP A 117 17.81 13.43 -4.98
CA ASP A 117 17.12 12.61 -5.97
C ASP A 117 18.01 11.47 -6.44
N VAL A 118 17.40 10.30 -6.56
CA VAL A 118 18.06 9.05 -6.93
C VAL A 118 17.29 8.37 -8.07
N SER A 119 17.92 7.45 -8.79
CA SER A 119 17.31 6.73 -9.91
C SER A 119 16.04 5.96 -9.50
N ASN A 120 15.99 5.49 -8.27
CA ASN A 120 14.80 4.84 -7.69
C ASN A 120 14.80 4.94 -6.16
N ILE A 121 13.60 4.90 -5.58
CA ILE A 121 13.37 5.09 -4.13
C ILE A 121 14.10 4.07 -3.24
N TRP A 122 14.47 2.91 -3.76
CA TRP A 122 15.14 1.87 -2.97
C TRP A 122 16.61 2.18 -2.68
N HIS A 123 17.17 3.23 -3.28
CA HIS A 123 18.46 3.78 -2.88
C HIS A 123 18.39 4.60 -1.58
N ILE A 124 17.21 5.09 -1.18
CA ILE A 124 17.08 5.94 0.02
C ILE A 124 17.55 5.26 1.31
N PRO A 125 17.18 3.98 1.60
CA PRO A 125 17.73 3.28 2.77
C PRO A 125 19.27 3.17 2.75
N LEU A 126 19.86 3.09 1.55
CA LEU A 126 21.32 3.05 1.39
C LEU A 126 21.93 4.42 1.73
N LEU A 127 21.34 5.52 1.23
CA LEU A 127 21.76 6.88 1.60
C LEU A 127 21.67 7.13 3.10
N LEU A 128 20.61 6.66 3.76
CA LEU A 128 20.47 6.77 5.22
C LEU A 128 21.56 5.99 5.95
N ARG A 129 21.86 4.76 5.52
CA ARG A 129 22.94 3.93 6.07
C ARG A 129 24.30 4.61 5.93
N ASP A 130 24.61 5.08 4.72
CA ASP A 130 25.94 5.60 4.38
C ASP A 130 26.22 6.91 5.14
N GLN A 131 25.19 7.68 5.47
CA GLN A 131 25.26 8.86 6.33
C GLN A 131 25.07 8.54 7.83
N ARG A 132 25.04 7.26 8.22
CA ARG A 132 24.94 6.80 9.61
C ARG A 132 23.69 7.30 10.34
N ALA A 133 22.57 7.55 9.61
CA ALA A 133 21.34 8.06 10.20
C ALA A 133 20.79 7.15 11.32
N HIS A 134 20.96 5.82 11.19
CA HIS A 134 20.57 4.85 12.22
C HIS A 134 21.33 5.05 13.54
N GLU A 135 22.60 5.44 13.50
CA GLU A 135 23.38 5.71 14.71
C GLU A 135 22.91 6.99 15.40
N ALA A 136 22.60 8.01 14.62
CA ALA A 136 22.03 9.24 15.17
C ALA A 136 20.68 9.00 15.86
N ILE A 137 19.81 8.18 15.26
CA ILE A 137 18.52 7.79 15.86
C ILE A 137 18.73 7.00 17.16
N LEU A 138 19.59 5.96 17.13
CA LEU A 138 19.86 5.13 18.30
C LEU A 138 20.48 5.94 19.44
N LYS A 139 21.32 6.93 19.11
CA LYS A 139 21.91 7.83 20.10
C LYS A 139 20.85 8.71 20.77
N VAL A 140 19.91 9.26 19.99
CA VAL A 140 18.81 10.10 20.53
C VAL A 140 17.87 9.28 21.41
N LEU A 141 17.62 8.02 21.05
CA LEU A 141 16.73 7.11 21.78
C LEU A 141 17.41 6.36 22.92
N ASP A 142 18.67 6.67 23.23
CA ASP A 142 19.48 6.01 24.27
C ASP A 142 19.51 4.48 24.13
N LEU A 143 19.41 3.99 22.89
CA LEU A 143 19.44 2.58 22.52
C LEU A 143 20.85 2.09 22.15
N GLN A 144 21.90 2.80 22.59
CA GLN A 144 23.27 2.37 22.38
C GLN A 144 23.57 1.20 23.34
N PHE A 145 23.77 0.04 22.78
CA PHE A 145 24.16 -1.15 23.54
C PHE A 145 25.54 -0.91 24.18
N VAL A 146 25.58 -0.88 25.49
CA VAL A 146 26.83 -0.79 26.25
C VAL A 146 27.76 -1.93 25.81
N GLY A 147 28.91 -1.58 25.24
CA GLY A 147 29.96 -2.51 24.86
C GLY A 147 29.86 -3.19 23.50
N LYS A 148 28.89 -2.86 22.64
CA LYS A 148 28.86 -3.37 21.27
C LYS A 148 28.80 -2.22 20.28
N VAL A 149 29.78 -2.16 19.35
CA VAL A 149 29.73 -1.23 18.21
C VAL A 149 28.46 -1.53 17.41
N PRO A 150 27.64 -0.52 17.10
CA PRO A 150 26.47 -0.73 16.25
C PRO A 150 26.90 -1.34 14.93
N ARG A 151 26.41 -2.54 14.61
CA ARG A 151 26.73 -3.16 13.32
C ARG A 151 26.01 -2.35 12.25
N GLN A 152 26.76 -1.95 11.20
CA GLN A 152 26.15 -1.33 10.05
C GLN A 152 25.04 -2.22 9.48
N PRO A 153 23.85 -1.68 9.19
CA PRO A 153 22.78 -2.43 8.55
C PRO A 153 23.28 -3.00 7.22
N LYS A 154 23.22 -4.30 7.04
CA LYS A 154 23.74 -4.93 5.80
C LYS A 154 22.96 -4.53 4.55
N LEU A 155 21.65 -4.29 4.66
CA LEU A 155 20.73 -3.86 3.57
C LEU A 155 20.98 -4.54 2.20
N VAL A 156 21.44 -5.81 2.20
CA VAL A 156 21.77 -6.55 0.97
C VAL A 156 20.58 -6.60 0.04
N GLU A 157 19.40 -6.97 0.57
CA GLU A 157 18.17 -7.05 -0.21
C GLU A 157 17.76 -5.69 -0.83
N TRP A 158 18.02 -4.57 -0.13
CA TRP A 158 17.75 -3.22 -0.66
C TRP A 158 18.71 -2.86 -1.78
N THR A 159 19.99 -3.20 -1.62
CA THR A 159 21.02 -2.99 -2.66
C THR A 159 20.71 -3.79 -3.92
N GLU A 160 20.36 -5.06 -3.76
CA GLU A 160 19.99 -5.92 -4.89
C GLU A 160 18.72 -5.41 -5.59
N ARG A 161 17.71 -4.99 -4.84
CA ARG A 161 16.46 -4.46 -5.37
C ARG A 161 16.66 -3.16 -6.14
N ALA A 162 17.41 -2.21 -5.57
CA ALA A 162 17.75 -0.95 -6.23
C ALA A 162 18.51 -1.21 -7.54
N SER A 163 19.55 -2.05 -7.49
CA SER A 163 20.34 -2.43 -8.67
C SER A 163 19.53 -3.21 -9.70
N LYS A 164 18.63 -4.11 -9.27
CA LYS A 164 17.72 -4.83 -10.17
C LYS A 164 16.83 -3.87 -10.92
N PHE A 165 16.22 -2.90 -10.22
CA PHE A 165 15.35 -1.89 -10.85
C PHE A 165 16.09 -1.08 -11.90
N ASP A 166 17.29 -0.60 -11.61
CA ASP A 166 18.08 0.22 -12.54
C ASP A 166 18.45 -0.55 -13.82
N LYS A 167 18.54 -1.88 -13.75
CA LYS A 167 18.86 -2.76 -14.88
C LYS A 167 17.65 -3.22 -15.70
N LEU A 168 16.41 -2.89 -15.26
CA LEU A 168 15.20 -3.31 -15.98
C LEU A 168 15.10 -2.65 -17.35
N LYS A 169 15.01 -3.48 -18.40
CA LYS A 169 14.85 -3.04 -19.80
C LYS A 169 13.49 -3.41 -20.38
N ALA A 170 13.02 -4.64 -20.11
CA ALA A 170 11.76 -5.13 -20.63
C ALA A 170 10.59 -4.42 -19.93
N THR A 171 9.73 -3.77 -20.68
CA THR A 171 8.58 -3.01 -20.19
C THR A 171 7.34 -3.87 -20.04
N VAL A 172 6.42 -3.41 -19.19
CA VAL A 172 5.03 -3.87 -19.11
C VAL A 172 4.14 -2.64 -18.99
N LYS A 173 3.14 -2.51 -19.85
CA LYS A 173 2.21 -1.37 -19.90
C LYS A 173 0.90 -1.74 -19.23
N ILE A 174 0.52 -1.03 -18.19
CA ILE A 174 -0.75 -1.22 -17.46
C ILE A 174 -1.63 0.02 -17.64
N ALA A 175 -2.80 -0.17 -18.25
CA ALA A 175 -3.82 0.86 -18.31
C ALA A 175 -4.49 0.99 -16.93
N MET A 176 -4.31 2.13 -16.28
CA MET A 176 -4.99 2.51 -15.05
C MET A 176 -6.27 3.27 -15.40
N VAL A 177 -7.42 2.60 -15.34
CA VAL A 177 -8.71 3.20 -15.69
C VAL A 177 -9.36 3.79 -14.44
N GLY A 178 -9.20 5.09 -14.26
CA GLY A 178 -9.57 5.79 -13.02
C GLY A 178 -10.35 7.08 -13.22
N LYS A 179 -10.86 7.63 -12.09
CA LYS A 179 -11.55 8.93 -12.05
C LYS A 179 -10.61 10.11 -11.82
N TYR A 180 -9.52 9.89 -11.08
CA TYR A 180 -8.63 10.94 -10.57
C TYR A 180 -7.25 10.83 -11.22
N THR A 181 -7.23 10.77 -12.55
CA THR A 181 -6.01 10.54 -13.33
C THR A 181 -5.11 11.78 -13.45
N GLY A 182 -5.60 12.94 -13.00
CA GLY A 182 -4.83 14.21 -13.01
C GLY A 182 -3.83 14.35 -11.86
N LEU A 183 -4.00 13.59 -10.78
CA LEU A 183 -3.13 13.60 -9.60
C LEU A 183 -2.68 12.17 -9.28
N SER A 184 -1.39 11.91 -9.46
CA SER A 184 -0.81 10.57 -9.20
C SER A 184 -0.97 10.13 -7.74
N ASP A 185 -1.02 11.07 -6.80
CA ASP A 185 -1.16 10.80 -5.37
C ASP A 185 -2.49 10.11 -5.00
N SER A 186 -3.55 10.34 -5.80
CA SER A 186 -4.85 9.71 -5.57
C SER A 186 -4.80 8.18 -5.61
N TYR A 187 -3.83 7.60 -6.31
CA TYR A 187 -3.66 6.17 -6.48
C TYR A 187 -2.27 5.68 -6.04
N LEU A 188 -1.59 6.42 -5.15
CA LEU A 188 -0.20 6.14 -4.79
C LEU A 188 0.02 4.72 -4.28
N SER A 189 -0.88 4.18 -3.44
CA SER A 189 -0.79 2.80 -2.94
C SER A 189 -0.89 1.76 -4.07
N VAL A 190 -1.77 1.99 -5.04
CA VAL A 190 -1.93 1.12 -6.23
C VAL A 190 -0.69 1.18 -7.11
N LEU A 191 -0.17 2.39 -7.36
CA LEU A 191 1.08 2.59 -8.13
C LEU A 191 2.26 1.88 -7.47
N LYS A 192 2.39 2.01 -6.13
CA LYS A 192 3.44 1.31 -5.37
C LYS A 192 3.28 -0.20 -5.47
N ALA A 193 2.06 -0.73 -5.38
CA ALA A 193 1.82 -2.16 -5.51
C ALA A 193 2.16 -2.69 -6.92
N LEU A 194 1.79 -1.95 -7.98
CA LEU A 194 2.20 -2.25 -9.35
C LEU A 194 3.73 -2.24 -9.49
N LEU A 195 4.40 -1.24 -8.93
CA LEU A 195 5.86 -1.12 -8.95
C LEU A 195 6.53 -2.30 -8.23
N HIS A 196 6.06 -2.67 -7.03
CA HIS A 196 6.60 -3.82 -6.31
C HIS A 196 6.47 -5.11 -7.13
N ALA A 197 5.29 -5.33 -7.73
CA ALA A 197 5.00 -6.49 -8.57
C ALA A 197 5.86 -6.52 -9.84
N SER A 198 5.99 -5.38 -10.53
CA SER A 198 6.74 -5.30 -11.79
C SER A 198 8.23 -5.60 -11.57
N VAL A 199 8.83 -5.10 -10.49
CA VAL A 199 10.22 -5.39 -10.15
C VAL A 199 10.41 -6.86 -9.76
N ALA A 200 9.47 -7.44 -9.02
CA ALA A 200 9.50 -8.86 -8.70
C ALA A 200 9.54 -9.70 -9.98
N MET A 201 8.71 -9.34 -10.97
CA MET A 201 8.62 -10.01 -12.28
C MET A 201 9.71 -9.59 -13.28
N GLY A 202 10.66 -8.74 -12.89
CA GLY A 202 11.75 -8.29 -13.76
C GLY A 202 11.28 -7.40 -14.91
N ARG A 203 10.25 -6.58 -14.71
CA ARG A 203 9.67 -5.68 -15.71
C ARG A 203 9.75 -4.23 -15.30
N LYS A 204 10.02 -3.33 -16.24
CA LYS A 204 9.91 -1.88 -16.06
C LYS A 204 8.45 -1.47 -16.26
N LEU A 205 7.82 -0.95 -15.22
CA LEU A 205 6.42 -0.53 -15.25
C LEU A 205 6.25 0.73 -16.09
N VAL A 206 5.26 0.71 -16.99
CA VAL A 206 4.70 1.87 -17.68
C VAL A 206 3.21 1.95 -17.32
N VAL A 207 2.80 3.03 -16.68
CA VAL A 207 1.39 3.27 -16.34
C VAL A 207 0.77 4.19 -17.37
N GLU A 208 -0.21 3.66 -18.10
CA GLU A 208 -1.02 4.44 -19.05
C GLU A 208 -2.28 4.92 -18.32
N TRP A 209 -2.35 6.22 -18.08
CA TRP A 209 -3.49 6.84 -17.41
C TRP A 209 -4.67 6.99 -18.36
N VAL A 210 -5.75 6.29 -18.07
CA VAL A 210 -6.99 6.32 -18.86
C VAL A 210 -8.10 6.93 -18.02
N PRO A 211 -8.50 8.20 -18.28
CA PRO A 211 -9.66 8.78 -17.63
C PRO A 211 -10.91 8.00 -18.03
N SER A 212 -11.62 7.46 -17.05
CA SER A 212 -12.76 6.58 -17.33
C SER A 212 -13.88 7.30 -18.08
N CYS A 213 -14.12 8.60 -17.81
CA CYS A 213 -15.12 9.39 -18.54
C CYS A 213 -14.81 9.49 -20.04
N ASP A 214 -13.53 9.51 -20.43
CA ASP A 214 -13.13 9.64 -21.83
C ASP A 214 -13.41 8.36 -22.65
N LEU A 215 -13.71 7.23 -22.00
CA LEU A 215 -14.13 6.00 -22.68
C LEU A 215 -15.61 5.97 -23.03
N GLU A 216 -16.40 6.87 -22.46
CA GLU A 216 -17.86 6.88 -22.58
C GLU A 216 -18.34 7.44 -23.94
N ALA A 217 -19.55 7.05 -24.35
CA ALA A 217 -20.12 7.48 -25.61
C ALA A 217 -20.39 9.00 -25.69
N CYS A 218 -20.64 9.65 -24.54
CA CYS A 218 -20.77 11.12 -24.49
C CYS A 218 -19.45 11.80 -24.87
N ALA A 219 -18.32 11.31 -24.40
CA ALA A 219 -16.99 11.84 -24.72
C ALA A 219 -16.67 11.73 -26.23
N ALA A 220 -17.19 10.71 -26.89
CA ALA A 220 -17.03 10.60 -28.35
C ALA A 220 -17.65 11.79 -29.13
N LYS A 221 -18.69 12.43 -28.55
CA LYS A 221 -19.38 13.60 -29.14
C LYS A 221 -18.78 14.91 -28.65
N GLU A 222 -18.50 15.01 -27.33
CA GLU A 222 -18.09 16.25 -26.68
C GLU A 222 -16.59 16.51 -26.81
N THR A 223 -15.76 15.44 -26.66
CA THR A 223 -14.30 15.50 -26.68
C THR A 223 -13.69 14.36 -27.50
N PRO A 224 -13.92 14.31 -28.84
CA PRO A 224 -13.57 13.16 -29.67
C PRO A 224 -12.09 12.79 -29.66
N GLU A 225 -11.20 13.76 -29.56
CA GLU A 225 -9.75 13.50 -29.47
C GLU A 225 -9.35 12.87 -28.14
N ALA A 226 -9.93 13.30 -27.00
CA ALA A 226 -9.72 12.68 -25.70
C ALA A 226 -10.24 11.25 -25.70
N HIS A 227 -11.42 11.02 -26.23
CA HIS A 227 -12.02 9.71 -26.41
C HIS A 227 -11.13 8.77 -27.23
N LYS A 228 -10.69 9.22 -28.40
CA LYS A 228 -9.79 8.46 -29.28
C LYS A 228 -8.45 8.12 -28.58
N LYS A 229 -7.88 9.09 -27.86
CA LYS A 229 -6.65 8.90 -27.07
C LYS A 229 -6.84 7.87 -25.97
N ALA A 230 -7.94 7.97 -25.19
CA ALA A 230 -8.23 7.05 -24.09
C ALA A 230 -8.37 5.59 -24.60
N TRP A 231 -9.12 5.37 -25.66
CA TRP A 231 -9.24 4.07 -26.30
C TRP A 231 -7.94 3.55 -26.90
N LYS A 232 -7.10 4.42 -27.46
CA LYS A 232 -5.78 4.04 -27.96
C LYS A 232 -4.87 3.55 -26.84
N LEU A 233 -4.85 4.26 -25.68
CA LEU A 233 -4.08 3.87 -24.50
C LEU A 233 -4.58 2.54 -23.93
N LEU A 234 -5.90 2.38 -23.79
CA LEU A 234 -6.53 1.16 -23.29
C LEU A 234 -6.18 -0.07 -24.16
N LYS A 235 -6.36 0.07 -25.48
CA LYS A 235 -6.08 -1.01 -26.44
C LYS A 235 -4.60 -1.34 -26.60
N GLY A 236 -3.72 -0.39 -26.32
CA GLY A 236 -2.27 -0.56 -26.38
C GLY A 236 -1.60 -1.08 -25.11
N ALA A 237 -2.38 -1.33 -24.06
CA ALA A 237 -1.87 -1.83 -22.79
C ALA A 237 -1.78 -3.36 -22.76
N ASP A 238 -0.78 -3.88 -22.03
CA ASP A 238 -0.58 -5.31 -21.82
C ASP A 238 -1.52 -5.88 -20.74
N GLY A 239 -2.07 -5.00 -19.89
CA GLY A 239 -3.03 -5.34 -18.85
C GLY A 239 -3.82 -4.12 -18.40
N ILE A 240 -4.96 -4.35 -17.78
CA ILE A 240 -5.90 -3.31 -17.33
C ILE A 240 -6.13 -3.43 -15.83
N LEU A 241 -6.04 -2.31 -15.11
CA LEU A 241 -6.37 -2.20 -13.71
C LEU A 241 -7.47 -1.16 -13.52
N VAL A 242 -8.55 -1.57 -12.85
CA VAL A 242 -9.64 -0.68 -12.42
C VAL A 242 -9.59 -0.57 -10.90
N PRO A 243 -9.13 0.56 -10.35
CA PRO A 243 -8.99 0.74 -8.91
C PRO A 243 -10.32 1.02 -8.23
N GLY A 244 -10.32 0.95 -6.89
CA GLY A 244 -11.43 1.40 -6.06
C GLY A 244 -11.78 2.87 -6.26
N GLY A 245 -12.97 3.24 -5.82
CA GLY A 245 -13.49 4.61 -5.87
C GLY A 245 -14.93 4.67 -5.41
N PHE A 246 -15.48 5.88 -5.24
CA PHE A 246 -16.85 6.14 -4.83
C PHE A 246 -17.57 6.99 -5.87
N GLY A 247 -18.91 6.90 -5.89
CA GLY A 247 -19.79 7.70 -6.76
C GLY A 247 -19.79 7.24 -8.22
N ASP A 248 -20.67 7.82 -8.98
CA ASP A 248 -21.12 7.39 -10.32
C ASP A 248 -20.26 7.87 -11.49
N ARG A 249 -19.49 8.96 -11.31
CA ARG A 249 -18.69 9.55 -12.41
C ARG A 249 -17.74 8.54 -13.05
N GLY A 250 -17.84 8.38 -14.37
CA GLY A 250 -16.97 7.52 -15.17
C GLY A 250 -17.19 6.00 -14.94
N VAL A 251 -18.33 5.61 -14.36
CA VAL A 251 -18.68 4.21 -14.13
C VAL A 251 -18.88 3.47 -15.44
N GLN A 252 -19.59 4.09 -16.41
CA GLN A 252 -19.83 3.45 -17.70
C GLN A 252 -18.52 3.21 -18.47
N GLY A 253 -17.57 4.13 -18.40
CA GLY A 253 -16.24 3.95 -19.01
C GLY A 253 -15.44 2.82 -18.38
N LYS A 254 -15.55 2.62 -17.06
CA LYS A 254 -14.94 1.47 -16.36
C LYS A 254 -15.60 0.15 -16.78
N ILE A 255 -16.92 0.12 -16.96
CA ILE A 255 -17.66 -1.04 -17.46
C ILE A 255 -17.17 -1.39 -18.88
N LEU A 256 -17.02 -0.39 -19.76
CA LEU A 256 -16.46 -0.58 -21.09
C LEU A 256 -15.03 -1.12 -21.09
N ALA A 257 -14.20 -0.68 -20.14
CA ALA A 257 -12.84 -1.20 -19.98
C ALA A 257 -12.82 -2.67 -19.50
N ALA A 258 -13.68 -3.03 -18.55
CA ALA A 258 -13.85 -4.40 -18.08
C ALA A 258 -14.37 -5.31 -19.21
N LYS A 259 -15.36 -4.84 -19.97
CA LYS A 259 -15.89 -5.52 -21.15
C LYS A 259 -14.79 -5.77 -22.19
N TYR A 260 -14.01 -4.74 -22.51
CA TYR A 260 -12.91 -4.86 -23.45
C TYR A 260 -11.89 -5.90 -23.00
N ALA A 261 -11.50 -5.87 -21.71
CA ALA A 261 -10.57 -6.84 -21.13
C ALA A 261 -11.08 -8.28 -21.29
N ARG A 262 -12.34 -8.51 -20.91
CA ARG A 262 -12.98 -9.83 -20.97
C ARG A 262 -13.08 -10.36 -22.41
N GLU A 263 -13.55 -9.54 -23.35
CA GLU A 263 -13.79 -9.95 -24.74
C GLU A 263 -12.48 -10.16 -25.53
N ASN A 264 -11.42 -9.44 -25.19
CA ASN A 264 -10.13 -9.50 -25.90
C ASN A 264 -9.04 -10.29 -25.13
N ASN A 265 -9.44 -11.01 -24.07
CA ASN A 265 -8.51 -11.81 -23.25
C ASN A 265 -7.30 -10.99 -22.72
N VAL A 266 -7.52 -9.69 -22.41
CA VAL A 266 -6.50 -8.81 -21.83
C VAL A 266 -6.51 -8.98 -20.31
N PRO A 267 -5.36 -9.21 -19.65
CA PRO A 267 -5.28 -9.32 -18.21
C PRO A 267 -5.98 -8.16 -17.49
N TYR A 268 -6.83 -8.50 -16.53
CA TYR A 268 -7.65 -7.55 -15.78
C TYR A 268 -7.54 -7.76 -14.27
N LEU A 269 -7.36 -6.67 -13.53
CA LEU A 269 -7.50 -6.64 -12.08
C LEU A 269 -8.47 -5.54 -11.67
N GLY A 270 -9.61 -5.92 -11.09
CA GLY A 270 -10.59 -5.02 -10.51
C GLY A 270 -10.50 -4.96 -8.99
N ILE A 271 -10.29 -3.78 -8.41
CA ILE A 271 -10.16 -3.60 -6.97
C ILE A 271 -11.39 -2.88 -6.42
N CYS A 272 -12.05 -3.46 -5.40
CA CYS A 272 -13.22 -2.90 -4.73
C CYS A 272 -14.32 -2.53 -5.75
N LEU A 273 -14.51 -1.25 -6.06
CA LEU A 273 -15.40 -0.82 -7.15
C LEU A 273 -15.06 -1.52 -8.49
N GLY A 274 -13.78 -1.76 -8.78
CA GLY A 274 -13.37 -2.43 -10.01
C GLY A 274 -13.87 -3.88 -10.10
N MET A 275 -13.97 -4.60 -8.99
CA MET A 275 -14.63 -5.91 -8.95
C MET A 275 -16.13 -5.78 -9.24
N GLN A 276 -16.81 -4.83 -8.61
CA GLN A 276 -18.24 -4.57 -8.81
C GLN A 276 -18.55 -4.21 -10.26
N ILE A 277 -17.69 -3.38 -10.87
CA ILE A 277 -17.76 -3.04 -12.31
C ILE A 277 -17.67 -4.28 -13.19
N ALA A 278 -16.78 -5.21 -12.88
CA ALA A 278 -16.65 -6.47 -13.62
C ALA A 278 -17.91 -7.35 -13.50
N VAL A 279 -18.54 -7.38 -12.33
CA VAL A 279 -19.82 -8.08 -12.11
C VAL A 279 -20.95 -7.43 -12.94
N ILE A 280 -21.01 -6.11 -12.95
CA ILE A 280 -22.02 -5.37 -13.75
C ILE A 280 -21.81 -5.62 -15.26
N ASP A 281 -20.57 -5.56 -15.76
CA ASP A 281 -20.30 -5.91 -17.17
C ASP A 281 -20.76 -7.33 -17.49
N PHE A 282 -20.39 -8.27 -16.64
CA PHE A 282 -20.73 -9.68 -16.86
C PHE A 282 -22.25 -9.91 -16.89
N ALA A 283 -23.01 -9.31 -15.96
CA ALA A 283 -24.45 -9.36 -15.95
C ALA A 283 -25.05 -8.79 -17.24
N ARG A 284 -24.60 -7.62 -17.68
CA ARG A 284 -25.10 -6.96 -18.89
C ARG A 284 -24.72 -7.70 -20.17
N SER A 285 -23.47 -8.09 -20.29
CA SER A 285 -22.92 -8.61 -21.55
C SER A 285 -23.11 -10.11 -21.72
N VAL A 286 -22.92 -10.91 -20.67
CA VAL A 286 -22.98 -12.37 -20.72
C VAL A 286 -24.37 -12.88 -20.35
N MET A 287 -24.92 -12.44 -19.22
CA MET A 287 -26.26 -12.88 -18.75
C MET A 287 -27.40 -12.18 -19.47
N LYS A 288 -27.11 -11.16 -20.33
CA LYS A 288 -28.11 -10.42 -21.09
C LYS A 288 -29.14 -9.68 -20.22
N LEU A 289 -28.68 -9.13 -19.11
CA LEU A 289 -29.46 -8.29 -18.20
C LEU A 289 -29.06 -6.79 -18.43
N PRO A 290 -29.61 -6.12 -19.43
CA PRO A 290 -29.15 -4.76 -19.81
C PRO A 290 -29.35 -3.71 -18.71
N GLY A 291 -30.34 -3.92 -17.82
CA GLY A 291 -30.61 -3.08 -16.67
C GLY A 291 -29.75 -3.39 -15.43
N ALA A 292 -28.87 -4.40 -15.48
CA ALA A 292 -28.07 -4.77 -14.31
C ALA A 292 -27.17 -3.60 -13.87
N ASN A 293 -27.22 -3.30 -12.57
CA ASN A 293 -26.47 -2.16 -12.01
C ASN A 293 -26.17 -2.34 -10.52
N SER A 294 -25.46 -1.37 -9.96
CA SER A 294 -25.33 -1.19 -8.51
C SER A 294 -26.43 -0.26 -8.02
N THR A 295 -27.00 -0.56 -6.85
CA THR A 295 -27.93 0.34 -6.16
C THR A 295 -27.22 1.62 -5.63
N GLU A 296 -25.89 1.73 -5.76
CA GLU A 296 -25.15 2.97 -5.54
C GLU A 296 -25.40 3.98 -6.66
N PHE A 297 -25.47 3.49 -7.90
CA PHE A 297 -25.55 4.33 -9.10
C PHE A 297 -26.99 4.48 -9.62
N ASP A 298 -27.79 3.46 -9.40
CA ASP A 298 -29.20 3.39 -9.82
C ASP A 298 -29.99 2.65 -8.74
N PRO A 299 -30.57 3.38 -7.77
CA PRO A 299 -31.36 2.78 -6.70
C PRO A 299 -32.56 1.97 -7.16
N ASP A 300 -33.11 2.31 -8.34
CA ASP A 300 -34.33 1.73 -8.91
C ASP A 300 -34.02 0.66 -9.98
N THR A 301 -32.78 0.22 -10.07
CA THR A 301 -32.37 -0.80 -11.07
C THR A 301 -33.21 -2.08 -10.94
N THR A 302 -33.68 -2.60 -12.07
CA THR A 302 -34.45 -3.83 -12.14
C THR A 302 -33.65 -5.10 -11.90
N SER A 303 -32.34 -5.02 -11.96
CA SER A 303 -31.42 -6.15 -11.77
C SER A 303 -30.24 -5.71 -10.88
N PRO A 304 -30.47 -5.58 -9.56
CA PRO A 304 -29.45 -5.08 -8.62
C PRO A 304 -28.39 -6.16 -8.35
N CYS A 305 -27.36 -6.21 -9.20
CA CYS A 305 -26.26 -7.17 -9.06
C CYS A 305 -25.21 -6.75 -8.02
N VAL A 306 -25.20 -5.47 -7.64
CA VAL A 306 -24.42 -4.93 -6.52
C VAL A 306 -25.36 -4.14 -5.62
N ILE A 307 -25.37 -4.47 -4.31
CA ILE A 307 -26.34 -3.94 -3.35
C ILE A 307 -25.63 -3.28 -2.17
N PHE A 308 -26.34 -2.41 -1.47
CA PHE A 308 -25.90 -1.88 -0.18
C PHE A 308 -25.89 -2.98 0.88
N MET A 309 -24.84 -3.03 1.71
CA MET A 309 -24.70 -4.08 2.74
C MET A 309 -25.87 -4.03 3.74
N PRO A 310 -26.48 -5.18 4.08
CA PRO A 310 -27.68 -5.25 4.93
C PRO A 310 -27.52 -4.59 6.31
N GLU A 311 -26.35 -4.68 6.90
CA GLU A 311 -26.05 -4.07 8.21
C GLU A 311 -25.73 -2.57 8.15
N GLY A 312 -25.65 -2.01 6.95
CA GLY A 312 -25.41 -0.58 6.75
C GLY A 312 -26.63 0.28 7.00
N SER A 313 -26.45 1.53 7.39
CA SER A 313 -27.52 2.54 7.46
C SER A 313 -27.34 3.57 6.36
N LYS A 314 -28.41 3.79 5.58
CA LYS A 314 -28.43 4.83 4.54
C LYS A 314 -28.62 6.23 5.12
N THR A 315 -29.16 6.34 6.33
CA THR A 315 -29.46 7.62 7.00
C THR A 315 -28.33 8.07 7.92
N HIS A 316 -27.56 7.13 8.50
CA HIS A 316 -26.41 7.42 9.34
C HIS A 316 -25.16 6.85 8.69
N MET A 317 -24.52 7.67 7.86
CA MET A 317 -23.34 7.25 7.05
C MET A 317 -22.07 6.97 7.88
N GLY A 318 -22.01 7.38 9.14
CA GLY A 318 -20.92 7.03 10.06
C GLY A 318 -20.98 5.56 10.46
N ALA A 319 -19.81 4.91 10.52
CA ALA A 319 -19.63 3.50 10.95
C ALA A 319 -20.36 2.43 10.08
N THR A 320 -20.82 2.77 8.88
CA THR A 320 -21.57 1.85 7.99
C THR A 320 -20.73 1.18 6.92
N MET A 321 -19.42 1.46 6.89
CA MET A 321 -18.48 0.79 5.98
C MET A 321 -17.97 -0.51 6.59
N ARG A 322 -17.80 -1.54 5.76
CA ARG A 322 -16.94 -2.69 6.09
C ARG A 322 -15.49 -2.21 6.04
N LEU A 323 -14.87 -2.06 7.21
CA LEU A 323 -13.56 -1.47 7.39
C LEU A 323 -12.56 -2.44 8.01
N GLY A 324 -11.28 -2.17 7.78
CA GLY A 324 -10.16 -2.85 8.42
C GLY A 324 -9.81 -4.20 7.81
N SER A 325 -8.97 -4.95 8.51
CA SER A 325 -8.55 -6.28 8.09
C SER A 325 -9.70 -7.27 8.26
N ARG A 326 -10.09 -7.96 7.20
CA ARG A 326 -11.13 -8.99 7.21
C ARG A 326 -10.60 -10.23 6.52
N ARG A 327 -11.11 -11.39 6.94
CA ARG A 327 -10.69 -12.70 6.43
C ARG A 327 -11.51 -13.10 5.22
N THR A 328 -10.81 -13.55 4.18
CA THR A 328 -11.37 -14.13 2.96
C THR A 328 -10.92 -15.58 2.85
N TYR A 329 -11.84 -16.52 2.74
CA TYR A 329 -11.56 -17.95 2.56
C TYR A 329 -11.62 -18.31 1.08
N PHE A 330 -10.65 -19.10 0.62
CA PHE A 330 -10.68 -19.68 -0.72
C PHE A 330 -11.55 -20.97 -0.70
N ASN A 331 -12.69 -20.90 -1.37
CA ASN A 331 -13.56 -22.06 -1.57
C ASN A 331 -13.20 -22.90 -2.80
N VAL A 332 -12.34 -22.34 -3.69
CA VAL A 332 -11.77 -23.03 -4.86
C VAL A 332 -10.25 -22.97 -4.77
N THR A 333 -9.62 -24.00 -4.24
CA THR A 333 -8.17 -24.04 -3.97
C THR A 333 -7.31 -24.12 -5.24
N THR A 334 -7.90 -24.52 -6.35
CA THR A 334 -7.24 -24.67 -7.66
C THR A 334 -7.26 -23.39 -8.49
N CYS A 335 -7.96 -22.35 -8.05
CA CYS A 335 -8.07 -21.07 -8.75
C CYS A 335 -6.74 -20.30 -8.80
N LYS A 336 -6.63 -19.36 -9.72
CA LYS A 336 -5.41 -18.54 -9.91
C LYS A 336 -5.06 -17.73 -8.66
N SER A 337 -6.07 -17.11 -8.04
CA SER A 337 -5.88 -16.31 -6.81
C SER A 337 -5.35 -17.17 -5.65
N ALA A 338 -5.92 -18.35 -5.39
CA ALA A 338 -5.43 -19.24 -4.33
C ALA A 338 -3.96 -19.63 -4.57
N LYS A 339 -3.59 -19.99 -5.80
CA LYS A 339 -2.22 -20.33 -6.18
C LYS A 339 -1.28 -19.15 -5.96
N LEU A 340 -1.68 -17.93 -6.36
CA LEU A 340 -0.89 -16.71 -6.16
C LEU A 340 -0.66 -16.41 -4.68
N TYR A 341 -1.63 -16.70 -3.81
CA TYR A 341 -1.48 -16.60 -2.36
C TYR A 341 -0.80 -17.84 -1.73
N GLY A 342 -0.09 -18.64 -2.52
CA GLY A 342 0.68 -19.78 -2.04
C GLY A 342 -0.18 -20.96 -1.55
N ASN A 343 -1.36 -21.15 -2.14
CA ASN A 343 -2.37 -22.14 -1.76
C ASN A 343 -2.84 -22.01 -0.30
N ALA A 344 -2.86 -20.78 0.21
CA ALA A 344 -3.41 -20.50 1.53
C ALA A 344 -4.91 -20.82 1.59
N ARG A 345 -5.39 -21.30 2.73
CA ARG A 345 -6.82 -21.57 2.94
C ARG A 345 -7.63 -20.29 3.09
N PHE A 346 -7.01 -19.23 3.61
CA PHE A 346 -7.59 -17.92 3.80
C PHE A 346 -6.51 -16.84 3.72
N VAL A 347 -6.95 -15.61 3.52
CA VAL A 347 -6.11 -14.41 3.58
C VAL A 347 -6.83 -13.33 4.38
N ASP A 348 -6.08 -12.54 5.12
CA ASP A 348 -6.60 -11.38 5.82
C ASP A 348 -6.22 -10.13 5.00
N GLU A 349 -7.21 -9.43 4.44
CA GLU A 349 -7.00 -8.27 3.58
C GLU A 349 -7.83 -7.06 4.04
N ARG A 350 -7.46 -5.86 3.61
CA ARG A 350 -8.08 -4.63 4.07
C ARG A 350 -9.30 -4.27 3.24
N HIS A 351 -10.44 -4.06 3.90
CA HIS A 351 -11.70 -3.66 3.29
C HIS A 351 -12.01 -2.18 3.54
N ARG A 352 -12.71 -1.56 2.56
CA ARG A 352 -13.26 -0.22 2.67
C ARG A 352 -14.41 -0.05 1.67
N HIS A 353 -15.58 -0.63 1.97
CA HIS A 353 -16.73 -0.57 1.06
C HIS A 353 -18.06 -0.57 1.80
N ARG A 354 -19.13 -0.08 1.15
CA ARG A 354 -20.52 -0.10 1.60
C ARG A 354 -21.41 -0.97 0.72
N TYR A 355 -20.96 -1.27 -0.49
CA TYR A 355 -21.68 -2.06 -1.47
C TYR A 355 -20.94 -3.37 -1.73
N GLU A 356 -21.70 -4.41 -2.04
CA GLU A 356 -21.18 -5.76 -2.28
C GLU A 356 -22.02 -6.48 -3.35
N VAL A 357 -21.51 -7.56 -3.90
CA VAL A 357 -22.24 -8.40 -4.85
C VAL A 357 -23.49 -8.93 -4.19
N ASN A 358 -24.62 -8.86 -4.91
CA ASN A 358 -25.90 -9.40 -4.43
C ASN A 358 -25.83 -10.93 -4.31
N PRO A 359 -25.92 -11.49 -3.06
CA PRO A 359 -25.82 -12.93 -2.85
C PRO A 359 -26.88 -13.75 -3.57
N GLU A 360 -28.07 -13.17 -3.77
CA GLU A 360 -29.20 -13.84 -4.42
C GLU A 360 -28.92 -14.15 -5.91
N MET A 361 -28.08 -13.33 -6.56
CA MET A 361 -27.72 -13.52 -7.96
C MET A 361 -26.51 -14.42 -8.19
N VAL A 362 -25.79 -14.79 -7.14
CA VAL A 362 -24.54 -15.56 -7.23
C VAL A 362 -24.73 -16.90 -7.97
N PRO A 363 -25.78 -17.70 -7.71
CA PRO A 363 -25.97 -18.97 -8.43
C PRO A 363 -26.12 -18.79 -9.94
N GLU A 364 -26.76 -17.70 -10.38
CA GLU A 364 -26.94 -17.40 -11.80
C GLU A 364 -25.63 -16.97 -12.45
N PHE A 365 -24.83 -16.16 -11.75
CA PHE A 365 -23.48 -15.79 -12.19
C PHE A 365 -22.58 -17.00 -12.36
N GLU A 366 -22.57 -17.91 -11.37
CA GLU A 366 -21.75 -19.14 -11.41
C GLU A 366 -22.19 -20.06 -12.56
N LYS A 367 -23.50 -20.19 -12.78
CA LYS A 367 -24.05 -20.92 -13.93
C LYS A 367 -23.63 -20.31 -15.27
N ALA A 368 -23.53 -18.98 -15.34
CA ALA A 368 -23.07 -18.27 -16.52
C ALA A 368 -21.54 -18.30 -16.72
N GLY A 369 -20.77 -18.79 -15.74
CA GLY A 369 -19.32 -18.98 -15.84
C GLY A 369 -18.46 -17.96 -15.09
N LEU A 370 -19.02 -17.08 -14.27
CA LEU A 370 -18.27 -16.24 -13.34
C LEU A 370 -18.08 -16.97 -12.01
N SER A 371 -16.85 -17.21 -11.60
CA SER A 371 -16.57 -17.96 -10.37
C SER A 371 -16.32 -17.02 -9.20
N PHE A 372 -16.98 -17.25 -8.07
CA PHE A 372 -16.72 -16.59 -6.80
C PHE A 372 -15.80 -17.44 -5.95
N VAL A 373 -14.50 -17.27 -6.10
CA VAL A 373 -13.46 -18.14 -5.55
C VAL A 373 -13.02 -17.77 -4.13
N GLY A 374 -13.37 -16.58 -3.67
CA GLY A 374 -13.11 -16.09 -2.32
C GLY A 374 -14.37 -15.57 -1.66
N LYS A 375 -14.64 -16.03 -0.43
CA LYS A 375 -15.81 -15.64 0.36
C LYS A 375 -15.40 -15.32 1.80
N ASP A 376 -16.23 -14.53 2.49
CA ASP A 376 -16.02 -14.26 3.92
C ASP A 376 -16.26 -15.50 4.78
N GLU A 377 -16.13 -15.36 6.09
CA GLU A 377 -16.33 -16.45 7.06
C GLU A 377 -17.76 -17.00 7.09
N SER A 378 -18.76 -16.20 6.70
CA SER A 378 -20.16 -16.64 6.61
C SER A 378 -20.46 -17.39 5.30
N GLY A 379 -19.60 -17.26 4.30
CA GLY A 379 -19.80 -17.78 2.95
C GLY A 379 -20.82 -17.00 2.12
N THR A 380 -21.39 -15.92 2.65
CA THR A 380 -22.44 -15.13 2.00
C THR A 380 -21.89 -13.94 1.21
N ARG A 381 -20.71 -13.41 1.56
CA ARG A 381 -20.11 -12.27 0.89
C ARG A 381 -19.05 -12.69 -0.11
N MET A 382 -19.17 -12.16 -1.30
CA MET A 382 -18.27 -12.45 -2.41
C MET A 382 -17.07 -11.51 -2.37
N GLU A 383 -15.89 -12.05 -2.11
CA GLU A 383 -14.68 -11.29 -1.87
C GLU A 383 -13.69 -11.33 -3.04
N ILE A 384 -13.70 -12.42 -3.83
CA ILE A 384 -12.87 -12.59 -5.02
C ILE A 384 -13.68 -13.24 -6.14
N ILE A 385 -13.61 -12.64 -7.34
CA ILE A 385 -14.14 -13.24 -8.57
C ILE A 385 -13.02 -13.62 -9.52
N GLU A 386 -13.24 -14.67 -10.30
CA GLU A 386 -12.40 -15.07 -11.42
C GLU A 386 -13.23 -15.50 -12.63
N LEU A 387 -12.71 -15.25 -13.84
CA LEU A 387 -13.11 -15.96 -15.05
C LEU A 387 -12.11 -17.09 -15.30
N PRO A 388 -12.48 -18.37 -15.08
CA PRO A 388 -11.55 -19.50 -15.16
C PRO A 388 -10.86 -19.64 -16.52
N ASN A 389 -11.61 -19.42 -17.60
CA ASN A 389 -11.13 -19.57 -18.98
C ASN A 389 -10.41 -18.34 -19.54
N HIS A 390 -10.35 -17.25 -18.78
CA HIS A 390 -9.61 -16.04 -19.16
C HIS A 390 -8.17 -16.15 -18.70
N LYS A 391 -7.22 -15.58 -19.46
CA LYS A 391 -5.79 -15.55 -19.12
C LYS A 391 -5.57 -15.04 -17.69
N PHE A 392 -6.15 -13.92 -17.33
CA PHE A 392 -6.19 -13.37 -15.98
C PHE A 392 -7.32 -12.34 -15.90
N PHE A 393 -8.44 -12.70 -15.29
CA PHE A 393 -9.53 -11.76 -15.04
C PHE A 393 -9.98 -11.96 -13.60
N VAL A 394 -9.48 -11.09 -12.74
CA VAL A 394 -9.66 -11.21 -11.29
C VAL A 394 -10.23 -9.90 -10.75
N GLY A 395 -11.22 -10.03 -9.87
CA GLY A 395 -11.72 -8.93 -9.06
C GLY A 395 -11.60 -9.25 -7.58
N ALA A 396 -11.19 -8.27 -6.76
CA ALA A 396 -11.15 -8.38 -5.31
C ALA A 396 -11.95 -7.26 -4.66
N GLN A 397 -12.85 -7.59 -3.72
CA GLN A 397 -13.64 -6.60 -2.98
C GLN A 397 -12.78 -5.81 -1.98
N PHE A 398 -11.74 -6.43 -1.47
CA PHE A 398 -10.74 -5.80 -0.61
C PHE A 398 -9.69 -5.01 -1.41
N HIS A 399 -8.80 -4.34 -0.68
CA HIS A 399 -7.72 -3.51 -1.21
C HIS A 399 -6.35 -4.18 -1.02
N PRO A 400 -5.91 -5.05 -1.94
CA PRO A 400 -4.67 -5.82 -1.80
C PRO A 400 -3.41 -4.94 -1.90
N GLU A 401 -3.52 -3.71 -2.42
CA GLU A 401 -2.44 -2.74 -2.50
C GLU A 401 -1.89 -2.36 -1.12
N PHE A 402 -2.71 -2.33 -0.08
CA PHE A 402 -2.31 -1.91 1.26
C PHE A 402 -1.32 -2.87 1.94
N LYS A 403 -1.30 -4.13 1.53
CA LYS A 403 -0.35 -5.13 2.05
C LYS A 403 0.88 -5.32 1.18
N SER A 404 0.94 -4.67 0.02
CA SER A 404 2.10 -4.74 -0.86
C SER A 404 3.31 -4.03 -0.25
N ARG A 405 4.45 -4.70 -0.25
CA ARG A 405 5.73 -4.16 0.25
C ARG A 405 6.86 -4.45 -0.73
N PRO A 406 7.93 -3.64 -0.73
CA PRO A 406 9.17 -4.02 -1.39
C PRO A 406 9.65 -5.38 -0.88
N GLY A 407 9.93 -6.33 -1.79
CA GLY A 407 10.31 -7.70 -1.45
C GLY A 407 9.16 -8.65 -1.08
N LYS A 408 7.96 -8.12 -0.77
CA LYS A 408 6.74 -8.91 -0.56
C LYS A 408 5.56 -8.24 -1.30
N PRO A 409 5.58 -8.26 -2.63
CA PRO A 409 4.53 -7.64 -3.41
C PRO A 409 3.19 -8.35 -3.22
N SER A 410 2.09 -7.62 -3.38
CA SER A 410 0.75 -8.20 -3.32
C SER A 410 0.56 -9.26 -4.41
N PRO A 411 0.07 -10.47 -4.07
CA PRO A 411 -0.05 -11.59 -5.01
C PRO A 411 -0.93 -11.28 -6.23
N LEU A 412 -2.05 -10.58 -6.06
CA LEU A 412 -2.93 -10.25 -7.18
C LEU A 412 -2.29 -9.27 -8.16
N PHE A 413 -1.48 -8.34 -7.67
CA PHE A 413 -0.69 -7.45 -8.52
C PHE A 413 0.41 -8.20 -9.25
N VAL A 414 1.06 -9.16 -8.60
CA VAL A 414 2.04 -10.06 -9.23
C VAL A 414 1.36 -10.86 -10.34
N GLY A 415 0.16 -11.40 -10.08
CA GLY A 415 -0.64 -12.11 -11.08
C GLY A 415 -0.96 -11.27 -12.31
N LEU A 416 -1.40 -10.00 -12.12
CA LEU A 416 -1.64 -9.07 -13.22
C LEU A 416 -0.38 -8.83 -14.05
N ILE A 417 0.74 -8.49 -13.42
CA ILE A 417 2.00 -8.22 -14.13
C ILE A 417 2.52 -9.47 -14.83
N ALA A 418 2.46 -10.63 -14.19
CA ALA A 418 2.87 -11.90 -14.77
C ALA A 418 2.03 -12.27 -16.01
N ALA A 419 0.71 -12.11 -15.92
CA ALA A 419 -0.19 -12.33 -17.04
C ALA A 419 0.06 -11.36 -18.20
N SER A 420 0.26 -10.07 -17.88
CA SER A 420 0.56 -9.01 -18.85
C SER A 420 1.92 -9.18 -19.54
N SER A 421 2.85 -9.90 -18.91
CA SER A 421 4.19 -10.14 -19.45
C SER A 421 4.42 -11.59 -19.93
N GLY A 422 3.37 -12.42 -20.01
CA GLY A 422 3.45 -13.80 -20.47
C GLY A 422 4.14 -14.78 -19.51
N GLN A 423 4.23 -14.43 -18.22
CA GLN A 423 4.94 -15.21 -17.20
C GLN A 423 4.01 -15.94 -16.22
N LEU A 424 2.68 -15.83 -16.39
CA LEU A 424 1.71 -16.33 -15.39
C LEU A 424 1.80 -17.83 -15.21
N GLU A 425 1.85 -18.59 -16.29
CA GLU A 425 1.89 -20.07 -16.22
C GLU A 425 3.14 -20.57 -15.48
N THR A 426 4.28 -19.95 -15.74
CA THR A 426 5.54 -20.27 -15.03
C THR A 426 5.42 -19.93 -13.54
N LEU A 427 4.77 -18.82 -13.22
CA LEU A 427 4.56 -18.39 -11.82
C LEU A 427 3.64 -19.34 -11.06
N LEU A 428 2.60 -19.88 -11.71
CA LEU A 428 1.60 -20.75 -11.10
C LEU A 428 2.02 -22.24 -11.03
N GLN A 429 3.12 -22.61 -11.68
CA GLN A 429 3.69 -23.94 -11.52
C GLN A 429 4.22 -24.13 -10.10
N PRO A 430 3.98 -25.30 -9.46
CA PRO A 430 4.61 -25.59 -8.19
C PRO A 430 6.12 -25.54 -8.37
N SER A 431 6.79 -24.66 -7.62
CA SER A 431 8.24 -24.67 -7.54
C SER A 431 8.69 -26.09 -7.14
N PRO A 432 9.68 -26.70 -7.79
CA PRO A 432 10.23 -27.95 -7.32
C PRO A 432 10.67 -27.74 -5.86
N ILE A 433 10.06 -28.51 -4.96
CA ILE A 433 10.38 -28.46 -3.54
C ILE A 433 11.83 -28.91 -3.41
N ILE A 434 12.75 -27.95 -3.32
CA ILE A 434 14.08 -28.23 -2.79
C ILE A 434 13.87 -28.48 -1.30
N VAL A 435 13.55 -29.69 -0.94
CA VAL A 435 13.57 -30.15 0.46
C VAL A 435 15.04 -30.20 0.84
N ASN A 436 15.56 -29.10 1.34
CA ASN A 436 16.75 -29.16 2.17
C ASN A 436 16.28 -29.75 3.51
N PRO A 437 16.62 -31.01 3.83
CA PRO A 437 16.28 -31.57 5.12
C PRO A 437 17.02 -30.76 6.15
N LYS A 438 16.29 -30.01 7.00
CA LYS A 438 16.87 -29.44 8.22
C LYS A 438 17.47 -30.62 8.99
N PRO A 439 18.74 -30.53 9.43
CA PRO A 439 19.31 -31.58 10.26
C PRO A 439 18.43 -31.76 11.49
N VAL A 440 17.93 -32.96 11.69
CA VAL A 440 17.19 -33.37 12.89
C VAL A 440 18.12 -33.17 14.08
N PRO A 441 17.75 -32.40 15.11
CA PRO A 441 18.57 -32.32 16.33
C PRO A 441 18.61 -33.70 16.96
N LYS A 442 19.84 -34.18 17.24
CA LYS A 442 20.02 -35.42 18.00
C LYS A 442 19.40 -35.23 19.39
N PRO A 443 18.71 -36.25 19.96
CA PRO A 443 18.16 -36.15 21.29
C PRO A 443 19.28 -35.99 22.31
N ILE A 444 19.23 -34.92 23.08
CA ILE A 444 20.11 -34.73 24.26
C ILE A 444 19.46 -35.51 25.43
N ASN A 445 20.00 -36.67 25.73
CA ASN A 445 19.74 -37.32 26.98
C ASN A 445 20.46 -36.55 28.11
N GLY A 446 19.70 -35.96 28.99
CA GLY A 446 20.24 -35.26 30.14
C GLY A 446 19.13 -34.75 31.05
N THR A 447 18.73 -35.58 31.99
CA THR A 447 17.93 -35.23 33.18
C THR A 447 18.65 -34.18 34.02
N VAL A 448 18.07 -32.97 34.11
CA VAL A 448 18.47 -32.00 35.16
C VAL A 448 17.17 -31.41 35.74
N GLY A 449 16.99 -31.60 37.04
CA GLY A 449 15.86 -31.13 37.82
C GLY A 449 15.84 -29.61 38.01
N PRO A 450 14.72 -29.05 38.53
CA PRO A 450 14.47 -27.62 38.52
C PRO A 450 15.27 -26.90 39.59
N LYS A 451 16.16 -25.99 39.20
CA LYS A 451 16.76 -24.99 40.09
C LYS A 451 15.83 -23.76 40.20
N LYS A 452 15.28 -23.56 41.40
CA LYS A 452 14.65 -22.29 41.79
C LYS A 452 15.72 -21.22 41.89
N THR A 453 15.58 -20.16 41.09
CA THR A 453 16.32 -18.91 41.32
C THR A 453 15.35 -17.86 41.87
N MET A 454 15.63 -17.48 43.12
CA MET A 454 15.02 -16.31 43.78
C MET A 454 15.59 -15.03 43.17
N TYR A 455 14.74 -14.08 42.85
CA TYR A 455 15.13 -12.69 42.56
C TYR A 455 14.83 -11.81 43.78
N PRO A 456 15.73 -10.88 44.16
CA PRO A 456 15.47 -9.93 45.24
C PRO A 456 14.67 -8.70 44.72
N ASN A 457 13.82 -8.23 45.58
CA ASN A 457 12.94 -7.07 45.64
C ASN A 457 13.29 -5.88 44.75
N GLY A 458 12.27 -5.36 44.06
CA GLY A 458 12.29 -4.00 43.49
C GLY A 458 11.04 -3.64 42.71
N HIS A 459 10.13 -2.94 43.33
CA HIS A 459 9.05 -2.09 42.85
C HIS A 459 8.28 -2.49 41.57
N ALA A 460 7.09 -3.02 41.79
CA ALA A 460 6.06 -3.18 40.79
C ALA A 460 5.64 -1.81 40.20
N LYS A 461 5.91 -1.53 38.94
CA LYS A 461 5.23 -0.50 38.16
C LYS A 461 3.88 -1.05 37.69
N LYS A 462 2.81 -0.36 38.05
CA LYS A 462 1.45 -0.64 37.56
C LYS A 462 1.41 -0.59 36.02
N PRO A 463 0.64 -1.46 35.34
CA PRO A 463 0.40 -1.34 33.90
C PRO A 463 -0.31 -0.03 33.58
N LEU A 464 0.18 0.68 32.58
CA LEU A 464 -0.54 1.80 31.96
C LEU A 464 -1.64 1.21 31.09
N ASP A 465 -2.89 1.27 31.58
CA ASP A 465 -4.06 1.06 30.73
C ASP A 465 -4.28 2.27 29.80
N SER A 466 -4.72 1.96 28.60
CA SER A 466 -5.17 2.85 27.51
C SER A 466 -4.07 3.52 26.66
N LEU A 467 -3.70 2.83 25.59
CA LEU A 467 -3.05 3.41 24.41
C LEU A 467 -4.11 3.72 23.33
N VAL A 468 -4.17 4.98 22.92
CA VAL A 468 -5.00 5.44 21.80
C VAL A 468 -4.25 5.19 20.50
N TYR A 469 -4.87 4.52 19.54
CA TYR A 469 -4.31 4.25 18.21
C TYR A 469 -4.89 5.19 17.16
N PHE A 470 -4.03 5.77 16.35
CA PHE A 470 -4.44 6.52 15.16
C PHE A 470 -4.07 5.72 13.90
N ALA A 471 -5.06 5.39 13.09
CA ALA A 471 -4.89 4.90 11.74
C ALA A 471 -5.84 5.66 10.82
N ASN A 472 -5.30 6.50 9.94
CA ASN A 472 -6.03 7.17 8.85
C ASN A 472 -7.35 7.87 9.28
N GLY A 473 -7.27 8.82 10.19
CA GLY A 473 -8.35 9.74 10.47
C GLY A 473 -9.54 9.22 11.27
N ASN A 474 -9.49 8.00 11.85
CA ASN A 474 -10.55 7.47 12.70
C ASN A 474 -10.01 7.11 14.09
N VAL A 475 -10.64 7.69 15.10
CA VAL A 475 -10.43 7.34 16.52
C VAL A 475 -11.21 6.07 16.82
N ILE A 476 -10.54 5.00 17.25
CA ILE A 476 -11.21 3.81 17.77
C ILE A 476 -10.98 3.81 19.28
N HIS A 477 -12.05 4.00 20.03
CA HIS A 477 -12.07 3.73 21.46
C HIS A 477 -12.31 2.23 21.67
N THR A 478 -11.42 1.59 22.40
CA THR A 478 -11.66 0.27 23.00
C THR A 478 -11.95 0.43 24.48
#